data_d3e56904edb9d92924a36d715b034eef
#
_entry.id   d3e56904edb9d92924a36d715b034eef
#
_cell.length_a   1.000
_cell.length_b   1.000
_cell.length_c   1.000
_cell.angle_alpha   90.00
_cell.angle_beta   90.00
_cell.angle_gamma   90.00
#
_symmetry.space_group_name_H-M   'P 1'
#
loop_
_entity.id
_entity.type
_entity.pdbx_description
1 polymer ?
#
loop_
_entity_poly.entity_id
_entity_poly.type
_entity_poly.pdbx_seq_one_letter_code
_entity_poly.pdbx_strand_id
1 'polypeptide(L)'
;MNQSELWALAESKRESLTAFAQALVRTPSGSGHEGAAAALVEVEMLRLGYDRVWRDEVGNVIGHIAGGKGRSLMLNGHLDHVDAGDPAHWPHPPYGGQVHNGELWGRGAADMKGAVAAMVYAGGLVKQRDTPSPGDLYVTAVVQEETGGLGARHLAQT
;
A
#
# COMPACT_ATOMS: atom_id res chain seq x y z
N MET A 1 1.31 -0.64 -24.69
CA MET A 1 0.13 -1.20 -23.99
C MET A 1 -1.02 -0.23 -24.13
N ASN A 2 -2.14 -0.68 -24.71
CA ASN A 2 -3.36 0.10 -24.82
C ASN A 2 -4.23 -0.04 -23.54
N GLN A 3 -5.34 0.69 -23.46
CA GLN A 3 -6.19 0.70 -22.26
C GLN A 3 -6.78 -0.68 -21.93
N SER A 4 -7.20 -1.45 -22.94
CA SER A 4 -7.78 -2.78 -22.73
C SER A 4 -6.74 -3.79 -22.21
N GLU A 5 -5.51 -3.72 -22.72
CA GLU A 5 -4.38 -4.53 -22.24
C GLU A 5 -4.03 -4.18 -20.77
N LEU A 6 -4.07 -2.90 -20.43
CA LEU A 6 -3.85 -2.45 -19.05
C LEU A 6 -4.93 -2.97 -18.10
N TRP A 7 -6.19 -2.90 -18.50
CA TRP A 7 -7.30 -3.46 -17.72
C TRP A 7 -7.19 -4.96 -17.53
N ALA A 8 -6.87 -5.71 -18.58
CA ALA A 8 -6.67 -7.16 -18.50
C ALA A 8 -5.51 -7.52 -17.55
N LEU A 9 -4.41 -6.75 -17.61
CA LEU A 9 -3.28 -6.94 -16.72
C LEU A 9 -3.64 -6.64 -15.26
N ALA A 10 -4.36 -5.55 -15.00
CA ALA A 10 -4.85 -5.21 -13.65
C ALA A 10 -5.79 -6.29 -13.12
N GLU A 11 -6.73 -6.76 -13.95
CA GLU A 11 -7.68 -7.82 -13.58
C GLU A 11 -6.96 -9.13 -13.24
N SER A 12 -5.89 -9.47 -13.94
CA SER A 12 -5.07 -10.66 -13.63
C SER A 12 -4.44 -10.65 -12.25
N LYS A 13 -4.38 -9.48 -11.58
CA LYS A 13 -3.85 -9.30 -10.22
C LYS A 13 -4.94 -9.23 -9.15
N ARG A 14 -6.22 -9.27 -9.52
CA ARG A 14 -7.35 -9.10 -8.59
C ARG A 14 -7.23 -9.97 -7.35
N GLU A 15 -7.02 -11.27 -7.51
CA GLU A 15 -6.96 -12.21 -6.38
C GLU A 15 -5.79 -11.91 -5.45
N SER A 16 -4.60 -11.73 -6.01
CA SER A 16 -3.40 -11.48 -5.21
C SER A 16 -3.44 -10.10 -4.53
N LEU A 17 -3.95 -9.07 -5.21
CA LEU A 17 -4.18 -7.76 -4.61
C LEU A 17 -5.19 -7.84 -3.45
N THR A 18 -6.31 -8.53 -3.67
CA THR A 18 -7.34 -8.72 -2.64
C THR A 18 -6.76 -9.46 -1.43
N ALA A 19 -6.01 -10.54 -1.66
CA ALA A 19 -5.36 -11.29 -0.58
C ALA A 19 -4.37 -10.44 0.21
N PHE A 20 -3.60 -9.58 -0.46
CA PHE A 20 -2.68 -8.65 0.19
C PHE A 20 -3.43 -7.59 1.00
N ALA A 21 -4.48 -6.98 0.45
CA ALA A 21 -5.33 -6.02 1.17
C ALA A 21 -5.97 -6.66 2.42
N GLN A 22 -6.46 -7.91 2.31
CA GLN A 22 -6.96 -8.67 3.46
C GLN A 22 -5.88 -8.90 4.52
N ALA A 23 -4.65 -9.24 4.11
CA ALA A 23 -3.54 -9.42 5.04
C ALA A 23 -3.21 -8.12 5.79
N LEU A 24 -3.20 -6.98 5.11
CA LEU A 24 -3.02 -5.67 5.74
C LEU A 24 -4.12 -5.36 6.76
N VAL A 25 -5.38 -5.61 6.41
CA VAL A 25 -6.51 -5.38 7.34
C VAL A 25 -6.44 -6.31 8.56
N ARG A 26 -6.02 -7.56 8.37
CA ARG A 26 -5.83 -8.54 9.46
C ARG A 26 -4.65 -8.22 10.38
N THR A 27 -3.80 -7.27 9.98
CA THR A 27 -2.65 -6.85 10.77
C THR A 27 -2.96 -5.51 11.43
N PRO A 28 -3.31 -5.47 12.72
CA PRO A 28 -3.53 -4.22 13.43
C PRO A 28 -2.27 -3.34 13.39
N SER A 29 -2.46 -2.07 13.11
CA SER A 29 -1.39 -1.08 12.99
C SER A 29 -1.86 0.28 13.48
N GLY A 30 -2.26 0.36 14.74
CA GLY A 30 -2.52 1.66 15.36
C GLY A 30 -1.30 2.56 15.27
N SER A 31 -1.51 3.90 15.27
CA SER A 31 -0.42 4.87 15.13
C SER A 31 0.71 4.62 16.12
N GLY A 32 1.95 4.52 15.64
CA GLY A 32 3.14 4.14 16.39
C GLY A 32 3.38 2.62 16.50
N HIS A 33 2.51 1.78 15.92
CA HIS A 33 2.59 0.31 15.96
C HIS A 33 2.50 -0.33 14.56
N GLU A 34 2.96 0.37 13.51
CA GLU A 34 2.82 -0.03 12.11
C GLU A 34 3.83 -1.09 11.66
N GLY A 35 4.81 -1.44 12.48
CA GLY A 35 5.96 -2.26 12.10
C GLY A 35 5.61 -3.58 11.40
N ALA A 36 4.53 -4.27 11.82
CA ALA A 36 4.09 -5.51 11.20
C ALA A 36 3.44 -5.28 9.82
N ALA A 37 2.62 -4.23 9.68
CA ALA A 37 2.03 -3.85 8.40
C ALA A 37 3.10 -3.38 7.42
N ALA A 38 4.10 -2.61 7.90
CA ALA A 38 5.26 -2.20 7.12
C ALA A 38 6.05 -3.40 6.59
N ALA A 39 6.24 -4.46 7.40
CA ALA A 39 6.90 -5.68 6.96
C ALA A 39 6.14 -6.37 5.81
N LEU A 40 4.82 -6.42 5.87
CA LEU A 40 4.01 -6.98 4.78
C LEU A 40 4.17 -6.18 3.48
N VAL A 41 4.16 -4.84 3.56
CA VAL A 41 4.33 -3.97 2.38
C VAL A 41 5.72 -4.16 1.78
N GLU A 42 6.77 -4.18 2.60
CA GLU A 42 8.15 -4.39 2.16
C GLU A 42 8.31 -5.71 1.39
N VAL A 43 7.83 -6.82 1.98
CA VAL A 43 7.89 -8.15 1.36
C VAL A 43 7.11 -8.17 0.04
N GLU A 44 5.94 -7.55 0.00
CA GLU A 44 5.10 -7.56 -1.21
C GLU A 44 5.71 -6.72 -2.33
N MET A 45 6.29 -5.55 -2.03
CA MET A 45 7.02 -4.74 -3.00
C MET A 45 8.21 -5.50 -3.60
N LEU A 46 9.00 -6.20 -2.76
CA LEU A 46 10.10 -7.05 -3.22
C LEU A 46 9.58 -8.18 -4.13
N ARG A 47 8.50 -8.85 -3.75
CA ARG A 47 7.87 -9.91 -4.56
C ARG A 47 7.38 -9.41 -5.92
N LEU A 48 6.90 -8.16 -5.98
CA LEU A 48 6.44 -7.52 -7.21
C LEU A 48 7.58 -6.99 -8.09
N GLY A 49 8.83 -7.07 -7.63
CA GLY A 49 10.02 -6.77 -8.40
C GLY A 49 10.40 -5.28 -8.41
N TYR A 50 10.06 -4.52 -7.39
CA TYR A 50 10.55 -3.15 -7.22
C TYR A 50 12.08 -3.13 -7.27
N ASP A 51 12.69 -2.10 -7.85
CA ASP A 51 14.15 -2.00 -8.01
C ASP A 51 14.85 -1.77 -6.68
N ARG A 52 14.22 -1.02 -5.78
CA ARG A 52 14.69 -0.82 -4.41
C ARG A 52 13.50 -0.75 -3.47
N VAL A 53 13.66 -1.35 -2.29
CA VAL A 53 12.70 -1.23 -1.18
C VAL A 53 13.51 -1.03 0.09
N TRP A 54 13.13 -0.04 0.89
CA TRP A 54 13.80 0.21 2.17
C TRP A 54 12.84 0.83 3.18
N ARG A 55 13.22 0.78 4.43
CA ARG A 55 12.59 1.58 5.49
C ARG A 55 13.50 2.74 5.86
N ASP A 56 12.88 3.87 6.11
CA ASP A 56 13.59 5.00 6.69
C ASP A 56 13.65 4.89 8.24
N GLU A 57 14.28 5.88 8.87
CA GLU A 57 14.52 5.90 10.32
C GLU A 57 13.25 6.09 11.16
N VAL A 58 12.16 6.61 10.58
CA VAL A 58 10.87 6.74 11.27
C VAL A 58 9.93 5.56 11.02
N GLY A 59 10.30 4.65 10.10
CA GLY A 59 9.57 3.41 9.82
C GLY A 59 8.71 3.43 8.56
N ASN A 60 8.76 4.49 7.74
CA ASN A 60 8.11 4.49 6.42
C ASN A 60 8.71 3.41 5.53
N VAL A 61 7.89 2.78 4.72
CA VAL A 61 8.36 1.90 3.64
C VAL A 61 8.35 2.67 2.33
N ILE A 62 9.48 2.66 1.65
CA ILE A 62 9.67 3.33 0.36
C ILE A 62 10.03 2.28 -0.69
N GLY A 63 9.20 2.15 -1.71
CA GLY A 63 9.45 1.35 -2.89
C GLY A 63 9.78 2.26 -4.08
N HIS A 64 10.85 1.95 -4.80
CA HIS A 64 11.32 2.69 -5.97
C HIS A 64 11.33 1.80 -7.21
N ILE A 65 10.83 2.35 -8.30
CA ILE A 65 10.89 1.77 -9.64
C ILE A 65 11.58 2.78 -10.55
N ALA A 66 12.73 2.38 -11.08
CA ALA A 66 13.55 3.22 -11.92
C ALA A 66 12.85 3.49 -13.26
N GLY A 67 12.89 4.73 -13.68
CA GLY A 67 12.41 5.21 -14.97
C GLY A 67 13.48 5.94 -15.75
N GLY A 68 13.05 6.78 -16.68
CA GLY A 68 13.94 7.66 -17.48
C GLY A 68 14.30 8.95 -16.74
N LYS A 69 14.71 9.95 -17.53
CA LYS A 69 15.13 11.26 -17.00
C LYS A 69 13.98 12.28 -16.87
N GLY A 70 12.74 11.83 -17.00
CA GLY A 70 11.56 12.67 -16.84
C GLY A 70 11.24 12.98 -15.38
N ARG A 71 10.10 13.63 -15.16
CA ARG A 71 9.63 13.95 -13.80
C ARG A 71 9.22 12.67 -13.07
N SER A 72 9.65 12.53 -11.83
CA SER A 72 9.22 11.43 -10.95
C SER A 72 7.79 11.62 -10.47
N LEU A 73 7.13 10.51 -10.15
CA LEU A 73 5.82 10.46 -9.51
C LEU A 73 5.95 9.75 -8.16
N MET A 74 5.26 10.26 -7.15
CA MET A 74 5.12 9.60 -5.87
C MET A 74 3.66 9.28 -5.60
N LEU A 75 3.37 8.03 -5.23
CA LEU A 75 2.10 7.60 -4.65
C LEU A 75 2.35 7.46 -3.15
N ASN A 76 1.61 8.20 -2.34
CA ASN A 76 1.78 8.22 -0.90
C ASN A 76 0.50 7.78 -0.18
N GLY A 77 0.63 6.89 0.80
CA GLY A 77 -0.46 6.46 1.66
C GLY A 77 0.05 6.02 3.02
N HIS A 78 -0.84 5.93 4.03
CA HIS A 78 -0.44 5.59 5.39
C HIS A 78 -0.81 4.16 5.78
N LEU A 79 -0.07 3.64 6.77
CA LEU A 79 -0.21 2.28 7.29
C LEU A 79 -1.05 2.22 8.57
N ASP A 80 -1.09 3.32 9.30
CA ASP A 80 -1.81 3.37 10.55
C ASP A 80 -3.32 3.50 10.36
N HIS A 81 -4.02 3.32 11.45
CA HIS A 81 -5.46 3.48 11.54
C HIS A 81 -5.85 3.90 12.95
N VAL A 82 -6.97 4.58 13.09
CA VAL A 82 -7.59 4.90 14.39
C VAL A 82 -8.10 3.63 15.06
N ASP A 83 -8.37 3.71 16.36
CA ASP A 83 -8.91 2.58 17.15
C ASP A 83 -10.18 2.02 16.51
N ALA A 84 -10.37 0.71 16.63
CA ALA A 84 -11.56 0.04 16.13
C ALA A 84 -12.80 0.30 16.99
N GLY A 85 -12.61 0.72 18.24
CA GLY A 85 -13.68 0.84 19.21
C GLY A 85 -14.21 -0.53 19.65
N ASP A 86 -15.48 -0.53 20.11
CA ASP A 86 -16.12 -1.77 20.57
C ASP A 86 -16.41 -2.72 19.38
N PRO A 87 -15.83 -3.93 19.36
CA PRO A 87 -16.08 -4.92 18.30
C PRO A 87 -17.56 -5.30 18.15
N ALA A 88 -18.39 -5.14 19.19
CA ALA A 88 -19.82 -5.43 19.13
C ALA A 88 -20.59 -4.49 18.18
N HIS A 89 -20.03 -3.34 17.84
CA HIS A 89 -20.62 -2.39 16.89
C HIS A 89 -20.25 -2.68 15.42
N TRP A 90 -19.45 -3.72 15.17
CA TRP A 90 -19.04 -4.08 13.82
C TRP A 90 -19.90 -5.24 13.29
N PRO A 91 -20.43 -5.17 12.05
CA PRO A 91 -21.15 -6.28 11.42
C PRO A 91 -20.25 -7.48 11.14
N HIS A 92 -18.95 -7.26 11.03
CA HIS A 92 -17.88 -8.25 10.88
C HIS A 92 -16.70 -7.89 11.77
N PRO A 93 -15.88 -8.85 12.22
CA PRO A 93 -14.73 -8.56 13.07
C PRO A 93 -13.84 -7.45 12.48
N PRO A 94 -13.49 -6.40 13.26
CA PRO A 94 -12.77 -5.22 12.73
C PRO A 94 -11.40 -5.55 12.11
N TYR A 95 -10.78 -6.65 12.52
CA TYR A 95 -9.52 -7.14 11.95
C TYR A 95 -9.72 -8.50 11.24
N GLY A 96 -10.92 -8.78 10.76
CA GLY A 96 -11.24 -10.00 10.03
C GLY A 96 -10.72 -10.00 8.59
N GLY A 97 -10.64 -8.83 7.96
CA GLY A 97 -10.24 -8.69 6.56
C GLY A 97 -11.09 -9.57 5.63
N GLN A 98 -12.38 -9.67 5.91
CA GLN A 98 -13.30 -10.51 5.16
C GLN A 98 -13.82 -9.77 3.93
N VAL A 99 -14.10 -10.53 2.86
CA VAL A 99 -14.76 -10.00 1.68
C VAL A 99 -16.20 -10.51 1.66
N HIS A 100 -17.15 -9.58 1.70
CA HIS A 100 -18.57 -9.86 1.58
C HIS A 100 -19.18 -9.02 0.47
N ASN A 101 -19.91 -9.63 -0.43
CA ASN A 101 -20.57 -8.97 -1.57
C ASN A 101 -19.63 -8.08 -2.40
N GLY A 102 -18.36 -8.46 -2.53
CA GLY A 102 -17.35 -7.68 -3.27
C GLY A 102 -16.70 -6.54 -2.47
N GLU A 103 -17.04 -6.36 -1.21
CA GLU A 103 -16.49 -5.32 -0.31
C GLU A 103 -15.53 -5.92 0.71
N LEU A 104 -14.38 -5.29 0.89
CA LEU A 104 -13.40 -5.64 1.94
C LEU A 104 -13.78 -4.94 3.25
N TRP A 105 -14.09 -5.73 4.27
CA TRP A 105 -14.52 -5.26 5.59
C TRP A 105 -13.38 -5.27 6.60
N GLY A 106 -13.27 -4.19 7.36
CA GLY A 106 -12.40 -4.09 8.52
C GLY A 106 -11.87 -2.70 8.81
N ARG A 107 -11.26 -2.52 10.00
CA ARG A 107 -10.62 -1.26 10.38
C ARG A 107 -9.43 -0.97 9.47
N GLY A 108 -9.39 0.25 8.94
CA GLY A 108 -8.37 0.67 7.98
C GLY A 108 -8.60 0.15 6.54
N ALA A 109 -9.67 -0.61 6.25
CA ALA A 109 -9.91 -1.11 4.90
C ALA A 109 -10.11 0.03 3.89
N ALA A 110 -10.95 1.01 4.22
CA ALA A 110 -11.20 2.20 3.39
C ALA A 110 -10.15 3.29 3.60
N ASP A 111 -9.68 3.46 4.83
CA ASP A 111 -8.68 4.47 5.21
C ASP A 111 -7.52 3.82 5.98
N MET A 112 -6.37 3.49 5.27
CA MET A 112 -6.39 3.46 3.80
C MET A 112 -5.62 2.24 3.24
N LYS A 113 -5.65 1.09 3.98
CA LYS A 113 -4.92 -0.15 3.61
C LYS A 113 -5.32 -0.70 2.25
N GLY A 114 -6.61 -0.55 1.85
CA GLY A 114 -7.07 -0.91 0.52
C GLY A 114 -6.38 -0.07 -0.57
N ALA A 115 -6.27 1.23 -0.35
CA ALA A 115 -5.56 2.13 -1.26
C ALA A 115 -4.05 1.85 -1.26
N VAL A 116 -3.43 1.55 -0.09
CA VAL A 116 -2.02 1.13 -0.02
C VAL A 116 -1.79 -0.13 -0.86
N ALA A 117 -2.65 -1.14 -0.73
CA ALA A 117 -2.55 -2.35 -1.55
C ALA A 117 -2.64 -2.04 -3.05
N ALA A 118 -3.58 -1.17 -3.44
CA ALA A 118 -3.75 -0.76 -4.83
C ALA A 118 -2.50 -0.03 -5.37
N MET A 119 -1.91 0.88 -4.59
CA MET A 119 -0.68 1.61 -4.97
C MET A 119 0.52 0.67 -5.13
N VAL A 120 0.70 -0.28 -4.20
CA VAL A 120 1.77 -1.28 -4.26
C VAL A 120 1.65 -2.14 -5.52
N TYR A 121 0.44 -2.57 -5.84
CA TYR A 121 0.21 -3.36 -7.06
C TYR A 121 0.32 -2.51 -8.34
N ALA A 122 -0.12 -1.25 -8.32
CA ALA A 122 0.07 -0.34 -9.44
C ALA A 122 1.56 -0.17 -9.78
N GLY A 123 2.42 0.00 -8.77
CA GLY A 123 3.87 0.01 -8.97
C GLY A 123 4.39 -1.29 -9.60
N GLY A 124 3.95 -2.45 -9.07
CA GLY A 124 4.31 -3.75 -9.64
C GLY A 124 3.86 -3.91 -11.11
N LEU A 125 2.71 -3.36 -11.48
CA LEU A 125 2.25 -3.35 -12.88
C LEU A 125 3.12 -2.44 -13.76
N VAL A 126 3.53 -1.28 -13.24
CA VAL A 126 4.45 -0.37 -13.93
C VAL A 126 5.78 -1.09 -14.19
N LYS A 127 6.29 -1.84 -13.21
CA LYS A 127 7.54 -2.60 -13.32
C LYS A 127 7.48 -3.71 -14.38
N GLN A 128 6.31 -4.31 -14.60
CA GLN A 128 6.09 -5.38 -15.59
C GLN A 128 5.94 -4.87 -17.04
N ARG A 129 6.01 -3.56 -17.29
CA ARG A 129 5.89 -3.01 -18.64
C ARG A 129 7.19 -3.20 -19.41
N ASP A 130 7.09 -3.54 -20.70
CA ASP A 130 8.23 -3.63 -21.60
C ASP A 130 8.93 -2.28 -21.85
N THR A 131 8.20 -1.18 -21.66
CA THR A 131 8.71 0.18 -21.86
C THR A 131 8.88 0.86 -20.50
N PRO A 132 10.10 1.35 -20.17
CA PRO A 132 10.33 2.09 -18.94
C PRO A 132 9.42 3.32 -18.82
N SER A 133 9.09 3.70 -17.59
CA SER A 133 8.38 4.94 -17.31
C SER A 133 9.24 6.15 -17.70
N PRO A 134 8.64 7.29 -18.08
CA PRO A 134 9.40 8.50 -18.41
C PRO A 134 10.30 9.00 -17.27
N GLY A 135 9.89 8.83 -16.03
CA GLY A 135 10.62 9.15 -14.81
C GLY A 135 10.40 8.07 -13.75
N ASP A 136 11.04 8.22 -12.61
CA ASP A 136 10.96 7.29 -11.50
C ASP A 136 9.56 7.26 -10.89
N LEU A 137 9.15 6.09 -10.39
CA LEU A 137 7.96 5.94 -9.56
C LEU A 137 8.38 5.56 -8.14
N TYR A 138 7.90 6.33 -7.18
CA TYR A 138 7.99 6.03 -5.76
C TYR A 138 6.61 5.64 -5.23
N VAL A 139 6.54 4.56 -4.47
CA VAL A 139 5.35 4.18 -3.70
C VAL A 139 5.76 4.19 -2.24
N THR A 140 5.13 5.03 -1.44
CA THR A 140 5.48 5.21 -0.03
C THR A 140 4.30 4.84 0.85
N ALA A 141 4.57 4.01 1.86
CA ALA A 141 3.64 3.64 2.90
C ALA A 141 4.15 4.26 4.22
N VAL A 142 3.52 5.36 4.64
CA VAL A 142 3.99 6.18 5.76
C VAL A 142 3.36 5.78 7.08
N VAL A 143 4.00 6.20 8.17
CA VAL A 143 3.57 5.94 9.54
C VAL A 143 2.95 7.18 10.18
N GLN A 144 2.07 6.98 11.18
CA GLN A 144 1.52 7.99 12.07
C GLN A 144 0.86 9.19 11.33
N GLU A 145 0.10 8.91 10.29
CA GLU A 145 -0.70 9.93 9.60
C GLU A 145 -1.82 10.43 10.50
N GLU A 146 -2.58 9.51 11.11
CA GLU A 146 -3.77 9.75 11.93
C GLU A 146 -3.48 10.57 13.21
N THR A 147 -2.21 10.66 13.62
CA THR A 147 -1.77 11.37 14.82
C THR A 147 -0.82 12.54 14.55
N GLY A 148 -0.80 13.04 13.31
CA GLY A 148 -0.08 14.26 12.99
C GLY A 148 0.93 14.15 11.84
N GLY A 149 0.93 13.05 11.07
CA GLY A 149 1.67 12.95 9.81
C GLY A 149 3.18 12.89 9.95
N LEU A 150 3.71 12.19 10.97
CA LEU A 150 5.15 12.06 11.19
C LEU A 150 5.88 11.56 9.95
N GLY A 151 5.40 10.46 9.37
CA GLY A 151 6.04 9.82 8.24
C GLY A 151 6.08 10.71 6.99
N ALA A 152 4.95 11.34 6.64
CA ALA A 152 4.87 12.22 5.48
C ALA A 152 5.72 13.48 5.66
N ARG A 153 5.77 14.07 6.88
CA ARG A 153 6.65 15.22 7.16
C ARG A 153 8.12 14.86 7.06
N HIS A 154 8.51 13.66 7.51
CA HIS A 154 9.88 13.18 7.39
C HIS A 154 10.28 13.06 5.91
N LEU A 155 9.44 12.41 5.08
CA LEU A 155 9.70 12.31 3.64
C LEU A 155 9.82 13.67 2.92
N ALA A 156 9.12 14.70 3.39
CA ALA A 156 9.20 16.02 2.78
C ALA A 156 10.49 16.78 3.13
N GLN A 157 11.30 16.29 4.07
CA GLN A 157 12.54 16.91 4.54
C GLN A 157 13.80 16.18 4.04
N THR A 158 13.64 14.99 3.48
CA THR A 158 14.71 14.15 2.92
C THR A 158 14.69 14.10 1.41
#